data_1773a410ef7462507d29db08c64b6248
#
_entry.id   1773a410ef7462507d29db08c64b6248
#
_cell.length_a   1.000
_cell.length_b   1.000
_cell.length_c   1.000
_cell.angle_alpha   90.00
_cell.angle_beta   90.00
_cell.angle_gamma   90.00
#
_symmetry.space_group_name_H-M   'P 1'
#
loop_
_entity.id
_entity.type
_entity.pdbx_description
1 polymer ?
#
loop_
_entity_poly.entity_id
_entity_poly.type
_entity_poly.pdbx_seq_one_letter_code
_entity_poly.pdbx_strand_id
1 'polypeptide(L)'
;MKEGGFYGWPYSYFGKHLDPRVPEKRPDLVAKAIVPEVSLGSHTASLGLAFCTKKSFPKKYQNGVFIAQHGSWNRTLLSGYRVVFVPFENGKPAGKPEDFLTGFIITADKKVHGRPVGITEMPDGSMLVTDDISNTIWRVSAN
;
A
#
# COMPACT_ATOMS: atom_id res chain seq x y z
N MET A 1 1.53 -11.45 -8.61
CA MET A 1 0.35 -12.35 -8.42
C MET A 1 0.57 -13.59 -9.26
N LYS A 2 -0.01 -14.74 -8.88
CA LYS A 2 0.10 -16.00 -9.61
C LYS A 2 -1.23 -16.24 -10.33
N GLU A 3 -1.18 -16.57 -11.62
CA GLU A 3 -2.39 -16.90 -12.41
C GLU A 3 -3.12 -18.09 -11.80
N GLY A 4 -4.46 -18.00 -11.67
CA GLY A 4 -5.28 -19.01 -10.99
C GLY A 4 -5.03 -19.14 -9.48
N GLY A 5 -4.19 -18.26 -8.90
CA GLY A 5 -3.87 -18.31 -7.48
C GLY A 5 -5.03 -17.85 -6.60
N PHE A 6 -5.31 -18.60 -5.54
CA PHE A 6 -6.30 -18.23 -4.54
C PHE A 6 -5.61 -17.53 -3.36
N TYR A 7 -6.07 -16.32 -3.01
CA TYR A 7 -5.46 -15.46 -1.97
C TYR A 7 -6.34 -15.30 -0.72
N GLY A 8 -7.34 -16.15 -0.57
CA GLY A 8 -8.12 -16.32 0.67
C GLY A 8 -9.54 -15.75 0.63
N TRP A 9 -9.77 -14.60 -0.03
CA TRP A 9 -11.08 -13.98 -0.06
C TRP A 9 -12.15 -14.85 -0.76
N PRO A 10 -13.38 -14.97 -0.21
CA PRO A 10 -13.88 -14.34 1.02
C PRO A 10 -13.62 -15.14 2.30
N TYR A 11 -13.11 -16.34 2.24
CA TYR A 11 -13.08 -17.31 3.35
C TYR A 11 -11.98 -17.04 4.37
N SER A 12 -10.89 -16.44 3.95
CA SER A 12 -9.75 -16.08 4.80
C SER A 12 -9.08 -14.80 4.34
N TYR A 13 -8.27 -14.22 5.22
CA TYR A 13 -7.44 -13.05 4.93
C TYR A 13 -6.01 -13.30 5.42
N PHE A 14 -5.06 -12.63 4.81
CA PHE A 14 -3.63 -12.78 5.06
C PHE A 14 -3.23 -14.25 5.24
N GLY A 15 -3.52 -15.03 4.21
CA GLY A 15 -3.30 -16.48 4.20
C GLY A 15 -4.44 -17.26 4.85
N LYS A 16 -4.20 -17.85 6.02
CA LYS A 16 -5.09 -18.82 6.63
C LYS A 16 -5.94 -18.29 7.80
N HIS A 17 -5.96 -16.98 8.02
CA HIS A 17 -6.83 -16.38 9.03
C HIS A 17 -8.27 -16.42 8.54
N LEU A 18 -9.10 -17.24 9.16
CA LEU A 18 -10.51 -17.37 8.80
C LEU A 18 -11.26 -16.06 8.99
N ASP A 19 -12.09 -15.67 8.02
CA ASP A 19 -13.02 -14.57 8.21
C ASP A 19 -14.24 -15.06 9.00
N PRO A 20 -14.46 -14.58 10.23
CA PRO A 20 -15.59 -15.02 11.05
C PRO A 20 -16.95 -14.59 10.50
N ARG A 21 -16.97 -13.55 9.66
CA ARG A 21 -18.19 -12.98 9.07
C ARG A 21 -18.77 -13.83 7.95
N VAL A 22 -17.98 -14.72 7.36
CA VAL A 22 -18.41 -15.61 6.29
C VAL A 22 -18.97 -16.90 6.88
N PRO A 23 -20.29 -17.18 6.75
CA PRO A 23 -20.92 -18.37 7.33
C PRO A 23 -20.39 -19.67 6.72
N GLU A 24 -20.28 -19.72 5.40
CA GLU A 24 -19.74 -20.88 4.68
C GLU A 24 -18.23 -20.98 4.92
N LYS A 25 -17.80 -22.10 5.43
CA LYS A 25 -16.39 -22.39 5.64
C LYS A 25 -15.87 -23.31 4.53
N ARG A 26 -14.77 -22.92 3.92
CA ARG A 26 -14.10 -23.69 2.85
C ARG A 26 -12.66 -24.01 3.26
N PRO A 27 -12.49 -24.96 4.21
CA PRO A 27 -11.14 -25.31 4.70
C PRO A 27 -10.23 -25.84 3.60
N ASP A 28 -10.79 -26.47 2.57
CA ASP A 28 -10.10 -26.93 1.38
C ASP A 28 -9.44 -25.81 0.60
N LEU A 29 -10.13 -24.68 0.46
CA LEU A 29 -9.60 -23.47 -0.20
C LEU A 29 -8.63 -22.72 0.72
N VAL A 30 -9.00 -22.57 1.99
CA VAL A 30 -8.15 -21.85 2.97
C VAL A 30 -6.78 -22.55 3.11
N ALA A 31 -6.73 -23.87 3.06
CA ALA A 31 -5.47 -24.61 3.10
C ALA A 31 -4.55 -24.29 1.91
N LYS A 32 -5.14 -23.91 0.76
CA LYS A 32 -4.42 -23.56 -0.47
C LYS A 32 -4.16 -22.05 -0.62
N ALA A 33 -4.65 -21.23 0.31
CA ALA A 33 -4.52 -19.78 0.21
C ALA A 33 -3.05 -19.35 0.18
N ILE A 34 -2.71 -18.56 -0.82
CA ILE A 34 -1.38 -17.96 -0.98
C ILE A 34 -1.28 -16.79 0.00
N VAL A 35 -0.28 -16.85 0.87
CA VAL A 35 0.00 -15.76 1.83
C VAL A 35 0.66 -14.60 1.08
N PRO A 36 0.17 -13.35 1.23
CA PRO A 36 0.86 -12.17 0.73
C PRO A 36 2.25 -12.02 1.36
N GLU A 37 3.22 -11.57 0.57
CA GLU A 37 4.60 -11.38 1.05
C GLU A 37 4.70 -10.21 2.03
N VAL A 38 3.86 -9.18 1.87
CA VAL A 38 3.83 -7.98 2.73
C VAL A 38 2.41 -7.67 3.16
N SER A 39 2.23 -7.41 4.45
CA SER A 39 0.98 -6.83 4.98
C SER A 39 1.11 -5.31 5.02
N LEU A 40 0.16 -4.63 4.39
CA LEU A 40 0.08 -3.16 4.40
C LEU A 40 -0.85 -2.62 5.50
N GLY A 41 -1.38 -3.51 6.33
CA GLY A 41 -2.36 -3.17 7.35
C GLY A 41 -3.80 -3.20 6.86
N SER A 42 -4.72 -3.20 7.80
CA SER A 42 -6.16 -3.25 7.51
C SER A 42 -6.69 -1.86 7.12
N HIS A 43 -7.62 -1.84 6.16
CA HIS A 43 -8.33 -0.64 5.70
C HIS A 43 -7.43 0.50 5.18
N THR A 44 -6.24 0.21 4.71
CA THR A 44 -5.33 1.23 4.15
C THR A 44 -5.73 1.66 2.74
N ALA A 45 -6.56 0.87 2.05
CA ALA A 45 -6.98 1.10 0.67
C ALA A 45 -5.78 1.44 -0.23
N SER A 46 -4.85 0.50 -0.34
CA SER A 46 -3.68 0.64 -1.21
C SER A 46 -4.10 0.48 -2.66
N LEU A 47 -4.05 1.56 -3.46
CA LEU A 47 -4.60 1.63 -4.81
C LEU A 47 -3.51 1.66 -5.88
N GLY A 48 -2.55 2.57 -5.77
CA GLY A 48 -1.46 2.73 -6.73
C GLY A 48 -0.14 2.20 -6.22
N LEU A 49 0.71 1.68 -7.12
CA LEU A 49 2.07 1.32 -6.79
C LEU A 49 3.02 1.61 -7.96
N ALA A 50 4.27 1.97 -7.64
CA ALA A 50 5.35 2.16 -8.61
C ALA A 50 6.66 1.62 -8.04
N PHE A 51 7.37 0.81 -8.83
CA PHE A 51 8.73 0.43 -8.49
C PHE A 51 9.70 1.58 -8.71
N CYS A 52 10.62 1.78 -7.78
CA CYS A 52 11.72 2.72 -7.95
C CYS A 52 12.76 2.12 -8.90
N THR A 53 12.90 2.71 -10.07
CA THR A 53 13.86 2.27 -11.11
C THR A 53 15.03 3.24 -11.27
N LYS A 54 14.90 4.46 -10.76
CA LYS A 54 15.91 5.52 -10.84
C LYS A 54 16.67 5.65 -9.52
N LYS A 55 17.77 6.40 -9.56
CA LYS A 55 18.63 6.63 -8.39
C LYS A 55 18.51 8.05 -7.84
N SER A 56 17.41 8.74 -8.14
CA SER A 56 17.19 10.14 -7.76
C SER A 56 16.89 10.32 -6.27
N PHE A 57 16.29 9.32 -5.63
CA PHE A 57 16.05 9.34 -4.19
C PHE A 57 17.26 8.82 -3.39
N PRO A 58 17.35 9.16 -2.10
CA PRO A 58 18.36 8.60 -1.20
C PRO A 58 18.43 7.07 -1.28
N LYS A 59 19.61 6.50 -1.04
CA LYS A 59 19.90 5.06 -1.23
C LYS A 59 18.86 4.15 -0.57
N LYS A 60 18.30 4.53 0.58
CA LYS A 60 17.28 3.74 1.28
C LYS A 60 15.98 3.56 0.50
N TYR A 61 15.67 4.46 -0.45
CA TYR A 61 14.48 4.40 -1.30
C TYR A 61 14.74 3.86 -2.70
N GLN A 62 15.93 3.34 -2.94
CA GLN A 62 16.27 2.64 -4.16
C GLN A 62 15.97 1.15 -3.99
N ASN A 63 15.65 0.47 -5.09
CA ASN A 63 15.30 -0.95 -5.07
C ASN A 63 14.09 -1.28 -4.16
N GLY A 64 12.95 -0.77 -4.51
CA GLY A 64 11.72 -1.05 -3.77
C GLY A 64 10.49 -0.55 -4.49
N VAL A 65 9.38 -0.56 -3.80
CA VAL A 65 8.07 -0.15 -4.34
C VAL A 65 7.44 0.92 -3.46
N PHE A 66 6.99 1.99 -4.09
CA PHE A 66 6.15 3.01 -3.47
C PHE A 66 4.69 2.61 -3.62
N ILE A 67 3.89 2.73 -2.58
CA ILE A 67 2.49 2.32 -2.55
C ILE A 67 1.65 3.46 -1.98
N ALA A 68 0.72 3.97 -2.79
CA ALA A 68 -0.23 5.00 -2.38
C ALA A 68 -1.39 4.38 -1.61
N GLN A 69 -1.61 4.86 -0.40
CA GLN A 69 -2.66 4.40 0.51
C GLN A 69 -3.73 5.48 0.64
N HIS A 70 -4.87 5.26 -0.01
CA HIS A 70 -6.01 6.17 -0.01
C HIS A 70 -6.63 6.36 1.38
N GLY A 71 -6.52 5.36 2.21
CA GLY A 71 -6.94 5.42 3.60
C GLY A 71 -8.35 4.92 3.87
N SER A 72 -8.61 4.68 5.15
CA SER A 72 -9.87 4.16 5.65
C SER A 72 -11.01 5.18 5.54
N TRP A 73 -12.26 4.70 5.45
CA TRP A 73 -13.45 5.54 5.48
C TRP A 73 -14.38 5.23 6.66
N ASN A 74 -14.25 4.06 7.23
CA ASN A 74 -15.13 3.57 8.30
C ASN A 74 -14.30 3.01 9.47
N ARG A 75 -13.50 3.88 10.09
CA ARG A 75 -12.71 3.53 11.29
C ARG A 75 -12.64 4.69 12.27
N THR A 76 -12.73 4.39 13.56
CA THR A 76 -12.48 5.36 14.63
C THR A 76 -11.04 5.84 14.62
N LEU A 77 -10.09 4.90 14.46
CA LEU A 77 -8.68 5.21 14.23
C LEU A 77 -8.43 5.08 12.72
N LEU A 78 -8.19 6.21 12.09
CA LEU A 78 -7.89 6.28 10.66
C LEU A 78 -6.57 5.56 10.34
N SER A 79 -6.51 4.90 9.17
CA SER A 79 -5.32 4.20 8.69
C SER A 79 -5.11 4.44 7.20
N GLY A 80 -3.87 4.39 6.73
CA GLY A 80 -3.50 4.79 5.37
C GLY A 80 -3.23 6.30 5.31
N TYR A 81 -3.73 6.99 4.28
CA TYR A 81 -3.53 8.43 4.02
C TYR A 81 -2.05 8.82 3.89
N ARG A 82 -1.31 8.03 3.14
CA ARG A 82 0.14 8.22 2.96
C ARG A 82 0.63 7.46 1.74
N VAL A 83 1.86 7.72 1.36
CA VAL A 83 2.62 6.81 0.51
C VAL A 83 3.63 6.09 1.39
N VAL A 84 3.68 4.77 1.28
CA VAL A 84 4.69 3.94 1.94
C VAL A 84 5.69 3.41 0.93
N PHE A 85 6.89 3.13 1.39
CA PHE A 85 7.94 2.45 0.63
C PHE A 85 8.18 1.07 1.23
N VAL A 86 8.28 0.06 0.38
CA VAL A 86 8.69 -1.30 0.78
C VAL A 86 10.01 -1.61 0.09
N PRO A 87 11.11 -1.80 0.83
CA PRO A 87 12.39 -2.16 0.25
C PRO A 87 12.37 -3.57 -0.33
N PHE A 88 13.16 -3.78 -1.39
CA PHE A 88 13.30 -5.06 -2.06
C PHE A 88 14.77 -5.45 -2.16
N GLU A 89 15.06 -6.72 -1.96
CA GLU A 89 16.36 -7.35 -2.20
C GLU A 89 16.15 -8.64 -2.99
N ASN A 90 16.95 -8.84 -4.03
CA ASN A 90 16.86 -10.03 -4.88
C ASN A 90 15.44 -10.32 -5.41
N GLY A 91 14.70 -9.25 -5.75
CA GLY A 91 13.33 -9.34 -6.29
C GLY A 91 12.25 -9.69 -5.26
N LYS A 92 12.55 -9.65 -3.96
CA LYS A 92 11.62 -9.93 -2.88
C LYS A 92 11.58 -8.78 -1.88
N PRO A 93 10.44 -8.56 -1.20
CA PRO A 93 10.38 -7.62 -0.09
C PRO A 93 11.41 -7.97 0.99
N ALA A 94 12.18 -6.96 1.43
CA ALA A 94 13.31 -7.12 2.36
C ALA A 94 13.11 -6.37 3.69
N GLY A 95 11.93 -5.79 3.91
CA GLY A 95 11.67 -5.03 5.12
C GLY A 95 10.18 -4.74 5.33
N LYS A 96 9.90 -4.01 6.40
CA LYS A 96 8.56 -3.51 6.69
C LYS A 96 8.26 -2.28 5.83
N PRO A 97 6.97 -1.99 5.52
CA PRO A 97 6.60 -0.72 4.92
C PRO A 97 7.06 0.46 5.78
N GLU A 98 7.71 1.43 5.16
CA GLU A 98 8.18 2.67 5.78
C GLU A 98 7.39 3.86 5.24
N ASP A 99 7.14 4.88 6.05
CA ASP A 99 6.50 6.11 5.59
C ASP A 99 7.42 6.87 4.63
N PHE A 100 6.90 7.21 3.46
CA PHE A 100 7.60 8.01 2.44
C PHE A 100 7.01 9.41 2.32
N LEU A 101 5.71 9.52 2.10
CA LEU A 101 5.01 10.80 1.99
C LEU A 101 3.81 10.78 2.93
N THR A 102 3.78 11.72 3.86
CA THR A 102 2.76 11.85 4.91
C THR A 102 2.21 13.28 4.94
N GLY A 103 1.31 13.57 5.90
CA GLY A 103 0.71 14.90 6.06
C GLY A 103 -0.68 15.03 5.43
N PHE A 104 -1.22 13.96 4.86
CA PHE A 104 -2.58 13.95 4.31
C PHE A 104 -3.69 13.88 5.36
N ILE A 105 -3.32 13.73 6.62
CA ILE A 105 -4.23 13.71 7.76
C ILE A 105 -3.65 14.52 8.90
N ILE A 106 -4.47 15.38 9.49
CA ILE A 106 -4.15 16.04 10.75
C ILE A 106 -4.79 15.22 11.86
N THR A 107 -3.97 14.52 12.63
CA THR A 107 -4.42 13.59 13.67
C THR A 107 -5.13 14.29 14.83
N ALA A 108 -4.77 15.54 15.13
CA ALA A 108 -5.34 16.30 16.24
C ALA A 108 -6.84 16.56 16.08
N ASP A 109 -7.31 16.85 14.87
CA ASP A 109 -8.70 17.16 14.57
C ASP A 109 -9.38 16.13 13.65
N LYS A 110 -8.67 15.05 13.30
CA LYS A 110 -9.10 13.99 12.37
C LYS A 110 -9.49 14.52 10.98
N LYS A 111 -8.98 15.67 10.58
CA LYS A 111 -9.23 16.21 9.25
C LYS A 111 -8.35 15.53 8.21
N VAL A 112 -8.98 15.13 7.13
CA VAL A 112 -8.32 14.55 5.96
C VAL A 112 -8.10 15.67 4.95
N HIS A 113 -6.84 15.90 4.57
CA HIS A 113 -6.42 16.94 3.62
C HIS A 113 -6.09 16.36 2.25
N GLY A 114 -5.92 15.06 2.15
CA GLY A 114 -5.64 14.38 0.90
C GLY A 114 -5.77 12.87 1.03
N ARG A 115 -5.91 12.22 -0.12
CA ARG A 115 -6.00 10.77 -0.25
C ARG A 115 -5.19 10.30 -1.46
N PRO A 116 -3.97 9.80 -1.26
CA PRO A 116 -3.14 9.30 -2.35
C PRO A 116 -3.80 8.14 -3.11
N VAL A 117 -3.84 8.22 -4.45
CA VAL A 117 -4.46 7.22 -5.31
C VAL A 117 -3.44 6.56 -6.22
N GLY A 118 -2.99 7.28 -7.24
CA GLY A 118 -2.00 6.81 -8.20
C GLY A 118 -0.61 7.28 -7.83
N ILE A 119 0.39 6.50 -8.23
CA ILE A 119 1.78 6.91 -8.12
C ILE A 119 2.54 6.44 -9.37
N THR A 120 3.42 7.29 -9.88
CA THR A 120 4.27 6.96 -11.02
C THR A 120 5.64 7.61 -10.91
N GLU A 121 6.66 6.92 -11.39
CA GLU A 121 8.02 7.46 -11.48
C GLU A 121 8.19 8.20 -12.81
N MET A 122 8.68 9.42 -12.74
CA MET A 122 8.97 10.26 -13.90
C MET A 122 10.35 9.94 -14.51
N PRO A 123 10.61 10.35 -15.77
CA PRO A 123 11.91 10.12 -16.41
C PRO A 123 13.10 10.71 -15.63
N ASP A 124 12.89 11.81 -14.90
CA ASP A 124 13.90 12.44 -14.04
C ASP A 124 14.05 11.78 -12.66
N GLY A 125 13.23 10.75 -12.39
CA GLY A 125 13.22 9.99 -11.15
C GLY A 125 12.42 10.63 -10.02
N SER A 126 11.73 11.76 -10.26
CA SER A 126 10.72 12.26 -9.32
C SER A 126 9.48 11.36 -9.33
N MET A 127 8.68 11.40 -8.26
CA MET A 127 7.39 10.70 -8.20
C MET A 127 6.25 11.69 -8.38
N LEU A 128 5.25 11.34 -9.20
CA LEU A 128 3.95 11.99 -9.19
C LEU A 128 2.98 11.14 -8.38
N VAL A 129 2.24 11.79 -7.49
CA VAL A 129 1.22 11.18 -6.65
C VAL A 129 -0.09 11.92 -6.89
N THR A 130 -1.11 11.21 -7.35
CA THR A 130 -2.45 11.80 -7.51
C THR A 130 -3.21 11.73 -6.19
N ASP A 131 -4.01 12.75 -5.93
CA ASP A 131 -4.81 12.93 -4.73
C ASP A 131 -6.21 13.39 -5.15
N ASP A 132 -7.20 12.52 -4.97
CA ASP A 132 -8.55 12.75 -5.49
C ASP A 132 -9.41 13.69 -4.62
N ILE A 133 -9.13 13.77 -3.34
CA ILE A 133 -9.89 14.66 -2.43
C ILE A 133 -9.43 16.11 -2.55
N SER A 134 -8.12 16.33 -2.69
CA SER A 134 -7.58 17.67 -2.86
C SER A 134 -7.54 18.14 -4.31
N ASN A 135 -7.92 17.31 -5.28
CA ASN A 135 -7.79 17.57 -6.72
C ASN A 135 -6.37 18.01 -7.12
N THR A 136 -5.37 17.37 -6.52
CA THR A 136 -3.96 17.76 -6.65
C THR A 136 -3.12 16.62 -7.22
N ILE A 137 -2.10 16.95 -7.97
CA ILE A 137 -1.02 16.05 -8.32
C ILE A 137 0.25 16.56 -7.63
N TRP A 138 0.73 15.79 -6.68
CA TRP A 138 1.95 16.08 -5.94
C TRP A 138 3.17 15.62 -6.71
N ARG A 139 4.17 16.47 -6.88
CA ARG A 139 5.48 16.05 -7.36
C ARG A 139 6.46 15.99 -6.20
N VAL A 140 7.06 14.83 -6.00
CA VAL A 140 8.03 14.57 -4.95
C VAL A 140 9.39 14.32 -5.59
N SER A 141 10.39 15.11 -5.22
CA SER A 141 11.77 14.96 -5.67
C SER A 141 12.73 15.01 -4.49
N ALA A 142 13.87 14.36 -4.60
CA ALA A 142 14.98 14.60 -3.69
C ALA A 142 15.72 15.88 -4.10
N ASN A 143 16.20 16.62 -3.11
CA ASN A 143 17.10 17.77 -3.31
C ASN A 143 18.54 17.29 -3.47
#